data_108889a7756a0499bd75c290b713a231
#
_entry.id   108889a7756a0499bd75c290b713a231
#
_cell.length_a   1.000
_cell.length_b   1.000
_cell.length_c   1.000
_cell.angle_alpha   90.00
_cell.angle_beta   90.00
_cell.angle_gamma   90.00
#
_symmetry.space_group_name_H-M   'P 1'
#
loop_
_entity.id
_entity.type
_entity.pdbx_description
1 polymer ?
#
loop_
_entity_poly.entity_id
_entity_poly.type
_entity_poly.pdbx_seq_one_letter_code
_entity_poly.pdbx_strand_id
1 'polypeptide(L)'
;PLYSSAASDVYKRQVGRNGSGKTMLFRALSGLMKVDSGAVTLDGRRLHKDFEMLPGLGIMLENAGLYPDLSAVDNLSFLMGINKKPDIRIIKEYISRVGLDPDDKRPFRKYSLGMKHRLVFAQAIMDNPSILLLDEPTNSLDEGGVSLIRELVLNMKDENRIIIITSHNREDIDMLADVVYSMSDGRLTKV
;
A
#
# COMPACT_ATOMS: atom_id res chain seq x y z
N PRO A 1 12.34 -1.96 -20.33
CA PRO A 1 11.69 -0.78 -19.77
C PRO A 1 10.19 -1.04 -19.58
N LEU A 2 9.68 -0.80 -18.38
CA LEU A 2 8.24 -0.79 -18.14
C LEU A 2 7.73 0.57 -18.62
N TYR A 3 7.23 0.63 -19.83
CA TYR A 3 6.52 1.79 -20.34
C TYR A 3 5.10 1.76 -19.81
N SER A 4 4.75 2.73 -18.98
CA SER A 4 3.36 3.10 -18.75
C SER A 4 3.10 4.34 -19.61
N SER A 5 2.54 4.14 -20.82
CA SER A 5 1.91 5.24 -21.53
C SER A 5 0.65 5.63 -20.75
N ALA A 6 0.51 6.90 -20.45
CA ALA A 6 -0.68 7.45 -19.83
C ALA A 6 -1.90 7.12 -20.68
N ALA A 7 -2.70 6.22 -20.20
CA ALA A 7 -4.12 6.06 -20.50
C ALA A 7 -4.69 5.22 -19.36
N SER A 8 -5.59 5.82 -18.60
CA SER A 8 -6.63 5.18 -17.81
C SER A 8 -6.71 3.66 -18.02
N ASP A 9 -6.34 2.87 -17.04
CA ASP A 9 -6.55 1.44 -16.87
C ASP A 9 -5.28 0.71 -16.41
N VAL A 10 -4.81 0.94 -15.18
CA VAL A 10 -3.74 0.03 -14.73
C VAL A 10 -3.82 -0.26 -13.25
N TYR A 11 -4.64 -1.22 -12.91
CA TYR A 11 -4.44 -2.02 -11.72
C TYR A 11 -3.45 -3.13 -12.04
N LYS A 12 -2.20 -2.92 -11.68
CA LYS A 12 -1.12 -3.93 -11.89
C LYS A 12 -0.94 -4.74 -10.63
N ARG A 13 -1.00 -6.05 -10.75
CA ARG A 13 -0.77 -6.97 -9.67
C ARG A 13 0.36 -7.94 -9.96
N GLN A 14 1.05 -8.33 -8.90
CA GLN A 14 2.12 -9.32 -8.94
C GLN A 14 1.75 -10.58 -8.17
N VAL A 15 1.90 -11.73 -8.81
CA VAL A 15 1.80 -13.06 -8.22
C VAL A 15 3.20 -13.67 -8.19
N GLY A 16 3.62 -14.21 -7.05
CA GLY A 16 4.91 -14.88 -6.94
C GLY A 16 5.09 -15.52 -5.56
N ARG A 17 5.91 -16.58 -5.48
CA ARG A 17 6.25 -17.25 -4.22
C ARG A 17 6.97 -16.28 -3.28
N ASN A 18 6.94 -16.56 -1.97
CA ASN A 18 7.74 -15.82 -0.99
C ASN A 18 9.21 -15.84 -1.41
N GLY A 19 9.90 -14.69 -1.31
CA GLY A 19 11.28 -14.55 -1.77
C GLY A 19 11.47 -14.23 -3.26
N SER A 20 10.41 -14.12 -4.08
CA SER A 20 10.53 -13.79 -5.51
C SER A 20 10.97 -12.35 -5.81
N GLY A 21 11.02 -11.46 -4.80
CA GLY A 21 11.46 -10.07 -4.94
C GLY A 21 10.36 -9.01 -4.95
N LYS A 22 9.08 -9.37 -4.67
CA LYS A 22 7.93 -8.43 -4.68
C LYS A 22 8.15 -7.20 -3.81
N THR A 23 8.51 -7.41 -2.55
CA THR A 23 8.79 -6.32 -1.60
C THR A 23 9.98 -5.45 -2.05
N MET A 24 11.02 -6.06 -2.66
CA MET A 24 12.15 -5.31 -3.20
C MET A 24 11.74 -4.43 -4.38
N LEU A 25 10.86 -4.93 -5.25
CA LEU A 25 10.29 -4.12 -6.33
C LEU A 25 9.48 -2.95 -5.77
N PHE A 26 8.65 -3.15 -4.72
CA PHE A 26 7.91 -2.06 -4.10
C PHE A 26 8.83 -1.00 -3.48
N ARG A 27 9.92 -1.43 -2.84
CA ARG A 27 10.95 -0.50 -2.33
C ARG A 27 11.62 0.29 -3.45
N ALA A 28 11.90 -0.35 -4.59
CA ALA A 28 12.47 0.33 -5.76
C ALA A 28 11.45 1.31 -6.38
N LEU A 29 10.19 0.89 -6.57
CA LEU A 29 9.13 1.74 -7.13
C LEU A 29 8.83 2.95 -6.24
N SER A 30 8.82 2.77 -4.92
CA SER A 30 8.53 3.86 -3.97
C SER A 30 9.65 4.89 -3.82
N GLY A 31 10.89 4.53 -4.16
CA GLY A 31 12.08 5.35 -3.91
C GLY A 31 12.82 5.01 -2.61
N LEU A 32 12.33 4.02 -1.85
CA LEU A 32 13.01 3.55 -0.64
C LEU A 32 14.32 2.80 -0.94
N MET A 33 14.56 2.47 -2.21
CA MET A 33 15.77 1.79 -2.66
C MET A 33 16.16 2.32 -4.04
N LYS A 34 17.44 2.66 -4.22
CA LYS A 34 18.01 2.99 -5.53
C LYS A 34 18.26 1.71 -6.33
N VAL A 35 18.02 1.78 -7.64
CA VAL A 35 18.31 0.68 -8.56
C VAL A 35 19.69 0.86 -9.19
N ASP A 36 20.41 -0.25 -9.41
CA ASP A 36 21.74 -0.23 -10.03
C ASP A 36 21.67 0.12 -11.51
N SER A 37 20.59 -0.26 -12.18
CA SER A 37 20.38 0.01 -13.61
C SER A 37 18.90 0.21 -13.92
N GLY A 38 18.60 0.85 -15.04
CA GLY A 38 17.24 1.23 -15.42
C GLY A 38 16.76 2.52 -14.73
N ALA A 39 15.47 2.76 -14.75
CA ALA A 39 14.84 3.91 -14.12
C ALA A 39 13.36 3.65 -13.82
N VAL A 40 12.87 4.22 -12.72
CA VAL A 40 11.45 4.39 -12.47
C VAL A 40 11.04 5.78 -12.94
N THR A 41 9.99 5.85 -13.74
CA THR A 41 9.48 7.13 -14.26
C THR A 41 7.98 7.24 -14.01
N LEU A 42 7.52 8.44 -13.69
CA LEU A 42 6.12 8.82 -13.59
C LEU A 42 5.92 10.09 -14.42
N ASP A 43 5.02 10.05 -15.40
CA ASP A 43 4.72 11.17 -16.31
C ASP A 43 5.99 11.79 -16.94
N GLY A 44 6.92 10.93 -17.38
CA GLY A 44 8.18 11.34 -17.98
C GLY A 44 9.25 11.85 -17.01
N ARG A 45 8.92 12.06 -15.74
CA ARG A 45 9.84 12.46 -14.68
C ARG A 45 10.46 11.25 -14.01
N ARG A 46 11.71 11.34 -13.63
CA ARG A 46 12.52 10.22 -13.14
C ARG A 46 12.70 10.26 -11.61
N LEU A 47 12.43 9.14 -10.96
CA LEU A 47 12.70 8.91 -9.55
C LEU A 47 14.21 9.03 -9.27
N HIS A 48 14.57 9.61 -8.13
CA HIS A 48 15.93 9.96 -7.69
C HIS A 48 16.65 10.98 -8.58
N LYS A 49 15.92 11.66 -9.49
CA LYS A 49 16.42 12.80 -10.27
C LYS A 49 15.48 13.99 -10.16
N ASP A 50 14.20 13.79 -10.43
CA ASP A 50 13.19 14.85 -10.43
C ASP A 50 12.36 14.85 -9.13
N PHE A 51 12.36 13.75 -8.40
CA PHE A 51 11.78 13.56 -7.07
C PHE A 51 12.46 12.38 -6.35
N GLU A 52 12.58 12.46 -5.02
CA GLU A 52 13.23 11.41 -4.20
C GLU A 52 12.28 10.23 -3.94
N MET A 53 10.98 10.48 -3.79
CA MET A 53 9.92 9.49 -3.64
C MET A 53 8.79 9.81 -4.60
N LEU A 54 8.00 8.81 -5.00
CA LEU A 54 6.83 9.04 -5.84
C LEU A 54 5.87 10.03 -5.17
N PRO A 55 5.45 11.10 -5.86
CA PRO A 55 4.47 12.04 -5.32
C PRO A 55 3.10 11.36 -5.16
N GLY A 56 2.36 11.72 -4.11
CA GLY A 56 1.04 11.15 -3.84
C GLY A 56 1.05 9.65 -3.54
N LEU A 57 2.16 9.13 -2.99
CA LEU A 57 2.35 7.72 -2.67
C LEU A 57 1.72 7.36 -1.32
N GLY A 58 0.85 6.34 -1.33
CA GLY A 58 0.51 5.53 -0.16
C GLY A 58 1.18 4.17 -0.27
N ILE A 59 1.80 3.72 0.80
CA ILE A 59 2.52 2.45 0.79
C ILE A 59 2.25 1.62 2.04
N MET A 60 1.97 0.35 1.83
CA MET A 60 1.89 -0.68 2.85
C MET A 60 2.87 -1.79 2.49
N LEU A 61 3.92 -1.96 3.29
CA LEU A 61 4.86 -3.07 3.18
C LEU A 61 4.55 -4.13 4.24
N GLU A 62 4.77 -5.40 3.93
CA GLU A 62 4.47 -6.54 4.81
C GLU A 62 5.05 -6.37 6.23
N ASN A 63 6.26 -5.85 6.34
CA ASN A 63 6.95 -5.66 7.61
C ASN A 63 7.01 -4.18 8.05
N ALA A 64 6.12 -3.33 7.53
CA ALA A 64 6.04 -1.95 7.99
C ALA A 64 5.47 -1.91 9.41
N GLY A 65 6.24 -1.36 10.33
CA GLY A 65 5.84 -1.18 11.73
C GLY A 65 5.48 0.27 12.03
N LEU A 66 4.50 0.42 12.90
CA LEU A 66 4.18 1.70 13.54
C LEU A 66 4.88 1.76 14.91
N TYR A 67 4.87 2.93 15.54
CA TYR A 67 5.45 3.11 16.88
C TYR A 67 4.73 2.25 17.91
N PRO A 68 5.43 1.30 18.55
CA PRO A 68 4.79 0.27 19.37
C PRO A 68 4.10 0.81 20.62
N ASP A 69 4.56 1.93 21.15
CA ASP A 69 4.07 2.52 22.40
C ASP A 69 2.98 3.60 22.20
N LEU A 70 2.70 3.98 20.96
CA LEU A 70 1.66 4.94 20.63
C LEU A 70 0.33 4.24 20.36
N SER A 71 -0.79 4.95 20.62
CA SER A 71 -2.13 4.52 20.20
C SER A 71 -2.28 4.57 18.67
N ALA A 72 -3.40 4.08 18.13
CA ALA A 72 -3.70 4.20 16.70
C ALA A 72 -3.76 5.67 16.25
N VAL A 73 -4.48 6.50 16.98
CA VAL A 73 -4.62 7.93 16.67
C VAL A 73 -3.27 8.64 16.75
N ASP A 74 -2.47 8.38 17.78
CA ASP A 74 -1.16 9.05 17.94
C ASP A 74 -0.19 8.64 16.84
N ASN A 75 -0.17 7.36 16.45
CA ASN A 75 0.62 6.86 15.32
C ASN A 75 0.28 7.60 14.01
N LEU A 76 -1.00 7.62 13.65
CA LEU A 76 -1.42 8.25 12.40
C LEU A 76 -1.26 9.78 12.46
N SER A 77 -1.45 10.39 13.63
CA SER A 77 -1.21 11.83 13.83
C SER A 77 0.26 12.18 13.64
N PHE A 78 1.17 11.38 14.20
CA PHE A 78 2.61 11.58 14.03
C PHE A 78 3.00 11.52 12.54
N LEU A 79 2.55 10.49 11.82
CA LEU A 79 2.87 10.29 10.42
C LEU A 79 2.28 11.39 9.52
N MET A 80 1.02 11.74 9.72
CA MET A 80 0.40 12.85 9.00
C MET A 80 1.12 14.17 9.27
N GLY A 81 1.59 14.36 10.52
CA GLY A 81 2.32 15.55 10.99
C GLY A 81 3.65 15.80 10.28
N ILE A 82 4.22 14.82 9.60
CA ILE A 82 5.45 14.98 8.81
C ILE A 82 5.21 15.93 7.62
N ASN A 83 4.06 15.84 6.98
CA ASN A 83 3.78 16.56 5.73
C ASN A 83 2.78 17.72 5.91
N LYS A 84 1.88 17.64 6.87
CA LYS A 84 0.81 18.62 7.10
C LYS A 84 0.32 18.57 8.54
N LYS A 85 -0.42 19.61 8.97
CA LYS A 85 -1.06 19.59 10.28
C LYS A 85 -2.03 18.42 10.40
N PRO A 86 -1.92 17.56 11.44
CA PRO A 86 -2.83 16.44 11.64
C PRO A 86 -4.29 16.89 11.83
N ASP A 87 -5.21 16.25 11.12
CA ASP A 87 -6.65 16.37 11.37
C ASP A 87 -7.16 15.10 12.05
N ILE A 88 -7.43 15.23 13.34
CA ILE A 88 -7.89 14.11 14.19
C ILE A 88 -9.22 13.51 13.70
N ARG A 89 -10.09 14.30 13.06
CA ARG A 89 -11.38 13.80 12.53
C ARG A 89 -11.12 12.86 11.36
N ILE A 90 -10.26 13.27 10.43
CA ILE A 90 -9.86 12.44 9.29
C ILE A 90 -9.17 11.16 9.78
N ILE A 91 -8.24 11.28 10.72
CA ILE A 91 -7.52 10.13 11.28
C ILE A 91 -8.50 9.12 11.90
N LYS A 92 -9.42 9.59 12.74
CA LYS A 92 -10.44 8.72 13.37
C LYS A 92 -11.37 8.07 12.34
N GLU A 93 -11.74 8.81 11.29
CA GLU A 93 -12.51 8.26 10.17
C GLU A 93 -11.78 7.08 9.52
N TYR A 94 -10.51 7.23 9.15
CA TYR A 94 -9.76 6.15 8.52
C TYR A 94 -9.52 4.95 9.44
N ILE A 95 -9.33 5.17 10.75
CA ILE A 95 -9.28 4.09 11.74
C ILE A 95 -10.61 3.31 11.77
N SER A 96 -11.73 4.03 11.77
CA SER A 96 -13.06 3.40 11.74
C SER A 96 -13.32 2.66 10.41
N ARG A 97 -12.91 3.23 9.27
CA ARG A 97 -13.07 2.60 7.95
C ARG A 97 -12.38 1.24 7.84
N VAL A 98 -11.28 1.04 8.55
CA VAL A 98 -10.60 -0.27 8.60
C VAL A 98 -11.13 -1.19 9.72
N GLY A 99 -12.28 -0.85 10.31
CA GLY A 99 -12.93 -1.65 11.35
C GLY A 99 -12.20 -1.67 12.69
N LEU A 100 -11.48 -0.59 13.02
CA LEU A 100 -10.85 -0.40 14.32
C LEU A 100 -11.61 0.67 15.12
N ASP A 101 -11.55 0.57 16.46
CA ASP A 101 -12.10 1.59 17.34
C ASP A 101 -11.15 2.80 17.39
N PRO A 102 -11.59 4.00 16.93
CA PRO A 102 -10.75 5.20 16.93
C PRO A 102 -10.52 5.75 18.35
N ASP A 103 -11.26 5.31 19.35
CA ASP A 103 -11.10 5.73 20.74
C ASP A 103 -10.32 4.73 21.59
N ASP A 104 -9.82 3.66 20.98
CA ASP A 104 -8.95 2.68 21.65
C ASP A 104 -7.61 3.32 22.05
N LYS A 105 -7.38 3.42 23.37
CA LYS A 105 -6.16 3.99 23.96
C LYS A 105 -5.00 3.01 24.08
N ARG A 106 -5.23 1.74 23.75
CA ARG A 106 -4.16 0.73 23.87
C ARG A 106 -3.00 1.06 22.93
N PRO A 107 -1.75 0.84 23.37
CA PRO A 107 -0.59 1.00 22.51
C PRO A 107 -0.58 -0.08 21.40
N PHE A 108 -0.04 0.28 20.23
CA PHE A 108 0.02 -0.55 19.03
C PHE A 108 0.61 -1.94 19.29
N ARG A 109 1.61 -2.06 20.18
CA ARG A 109 2.17 -3.37 20.55
C ARG A 109 1.15 -4.37 21.10
N LYS A 110 0.06 -3.89 21.71
CA LYS A 110 -1.04 -4.70 22.27
C LYS A 110 -2.11 -5.08 21.25
N TYR A 111 -2.02 -4.60 20.01
CA TYR A 111 -2.94 -4.98 18.95
C TYR A 111 -2.68 -6.40 18.48
N SER A 112 -3.75 -7.12 18.09
CA SER A 112 -3.61 -8.40 17.38
C SER A 112 -2.90 -8.17 16.04
N LEU A 113 -2.40 -9.23 15.42
CA LEU A 113 -1.74 -9.14 14.12
C LEU A 113 -2.66 -8.53 13.06
N GLY A 114 -3.91 -8.98 12.98
CA GLY A 114 -4.91 -8.43 12.08
C GLY A 114 -5.25 -6.95 12.36
N MET A 115 -5.33 -6.53 13.64
CA MET A 115 -5.51 -5.12 13.99
C MET A 115 -4.31 -4.26 13.54
N LYS A 116 -3.09 -4.76 13.75
CA LYS A 116 -1.87 -4.09 13.28
C LYS A 116 -1.87 -3.91 11.78
N HIS A 117 -2.21 -4.97 11.05
CA HIS A 117 -2.28 -4.97 9.60
C HIS A 117 -3.30 -3.95 9.08
N ARG A 118 -4.51 -3.94 9.66
CA ARG A 118 -5.55 -2.96 9.31
C ARG A 118 -5.14 -1.51 9.62
N LEU A 119 -4.41 -1.25 10.71
CA LEU A 119 -3.93 0.09 11.00
C LEU A 119 -2.82 0.55 10.02
N VAL A 120 -1.92 -0.35 9.60
CA VAL A 120 -0.92 -0.05 8.56
C VAL A 120 -1.60 0.21 7.21
N PHE A 121 -2.68 -0.52 6.89
CA PHE A 121 -3.48 -0.22 5.71
C PHE A 121 -4.15 1.17 5.81
N ALA A 122 -4.74 1.53 6.97
CA ALA A 122 -5.29 2.87 7.19
C ALA A 122 -4.25 3.98 6.97
N GLN A 123 -3.02 3.78 7.46
CA GLN A 123 -1.89 4.70 7.22
C GLN A 123 -1.61 4.87 5.72
N ALA A 124 -1.63 3.79 4.95
CA ALA A 124 -1.34 3.85 3.52
C ALA A 124 -2.38 4.65 2.72
N ILE A 125 -3.65 4.67 3.18
CA ILE A 125 -4.76 5.30 2.45
C ILE A 125 -5.21 6.65 3.00
N MET A 126 -4.80 7.07 4.20
CA MET A 126 -5.36 8.23 4.92
C MET A 126 -5.12 9.58 4.24
N ASP A 127 -4.11 9.69 3.37
CA ASP A 127 -3.80 10.90 2.62
C ASP A 127 -4.41 10.91 1.22
N ASN A 128 -5.35 10.00 0.94
CA ASN A 128 -6.00 9.85 -0.35
C ASN A 128 -4.99 9.79 -1.52
N PRO A 129 -4.07 8.81 -1.50
CA PRO A 129 -2.96 8.75 -2.45
C PRO A 129 -3.43 8.53 -3.88
N SER A 130 -2.72 9.12 -4.85
CA SER A 130 -2.91 8.82 -6.28
C SER A 130 -2.16 7.56 -6.73
N ILE A 131 -1.14 7.14 -5.97
CA ILE A 131 -0.41 5.91 -6.19
C ILE A 131 -0.45 5.10 -4.88
N LEU A 132 -0.91 3.86 -4.95
CA LEU A 132 -1.03 2.99 -3.78
C LEU A 132 -0.29 1.67 -4.03
N LEU A 133 0.69 1.38 -3.19
CA LEU A 133 1.46 0.13 -3.22
C LEU A 133 1.09 -0.71 -2.00
N LEU A 134 0.48 -1.87 -2.20
CA LEU A 134 -0.01 -2.75 -1.15
C LEU A 134 0.69 -4.11 -1.21
N ASP A 135 1.56 -4.39 -0.25
CA ASP A 135 2.28 -5.66 -0.13
C ASP A 135 1.50 -6.63 0.76
N GLU A 136 0.84 -7.62 0.14
CA GLU A 136 0.02 -8.64 0.80
C GLU A 136 -1.08 -8.06 1.74
N PRO A 137 -1.97 -7.17 1.25
CA PRO A 137 -2.87 -6.38 2.11
C PRO A 137 -3.93 -7.19 2.85
N THR A 138 -4.21 -8.41 2.42
CA THR A 138 -5.18 -9.33 3.04
C THR A 138 -4.53 -10.39 3.92
N ASN A 139 -3.19 -10.43 3.98
CA ASN A 139 -2.48 -11.43 4.77
C ASN A 139 -2.77 -11.27 6.28
N SER A 140 -2.87 -12.39 6.99
CA SER A 140 -3.09 -12.43 8.45
C SER A 140 -4.42 -11.81 8.92
N LEU A 141 -5.39 -11.64 8.04
CA LEU A 141 -6.75 -11.21 8.36
C LEU A 141 -7.71 -12.39 8.42
N ASP A 142 -8.75 -12.25 9.24
CA ASP A 142 -9.93 -13.10 9.18
C ASP A 142 -10.80 -12.78 7.95
N GLU A 143 -11.79 -13.62 7.64
CA GLU A 143 -12.66 -13.46 6.47
C GLU A 143 -13.34 -12.09 6.44
N GLY A 144 -13.78 -11.57 7.59
CA GLY A 144 -14.38 -10.24 7.68
C GLY A 144 -13.39 -9.13 7.38
N GLY A 145 -12.16 -9.25 7.87
CA GLY A 145 -11.08 -8.32 7.58
C GLY A 145 -10.64 -8.35 6.12
N VAL A 146 -10.56 -9.54 5.52
CA VAL A 146 -10.26 -9.72 4.08
C VAL A 146 -11.33 -9.02 3.24
N SER A 147 -12.61 -9.28 3.50
CA SER A 147 -13.74 -8.69 2.77
C SER A 147 -13.73 -7.16 2.87
N LEU A 148 -13.48 -6.63 4.08
CA LEU A 148 -13.40 -5.19 4.32
C LEU A 148 -12.26 -4.53 3.53
N ILE A 149 -11.05 -5.10 3.55
CA ILE A 149 -9.92 -4.53 2.80
C ILE A 149 -10.17 -4.58 1.29
N ARG A 150 -10.73 -5.69 0.77
CA ARG A 150 -11.11 -5.79 -0.65
C ARG A 150 -12.11 -4.70 -1.05
N GLU A 151 -13.16 -4.50 -0.26
CA GLU A 151 -14.15 -3.46 -0.50
C GLU A 151 -13.52 -2.07 -0.49
N LEU A 152 -12.67 -1.76 0.47
CA LEU A 152 -11.96 -0.48 0.55
C LEU A 152 -11.07 -0.25 -0.68
N VAL A 153 -10.34 -1.27 -1.14
CA VAL A 153 -9.53 -1.18 -2.36
C VAL A 153 -10.42 -0.95 -3.59
N LEU A 154 -11.52 -1.69 -3.74
CA LEU A 154 -12.46 -1.51 -4.84
C LEU A 154 -13.07 -0.10 -4.86
N ASN A 155 -13.48 0.42 -3.69
CA ASN A 155 -14.03 1.78 -3.55
C ASN A 155 -13.00 2.89 -3.81
N MET A 156 -11.70 2.57 -3.80
CA MET A 156 -10.63 3.49 -4.15
C MET A 156 -10.30 3.48 -5.64
N LYS A 157 -10.87 2.56 -6.42
CA LYS A 157 -10.67 2.51 -7.88
C LYS A 157 -11.25 3.76 -8.54
N ASP A 158 -10.42 4.53 -9.21
CA ASP A 158 -10.80 5.63 -10.09
C ASP A 158 -9.78 5.79 -11.23
N GLU A 159 -10.16 6.51 -12.29
CA GLU A 159 -9.34 6.66 -13.51
C GLU A 159 -7.99 7.37 -13.28
N ASN A 160 -7.83 8.05 -12.15
CA ASN A 160 -6.65 8.84 -11.84
C ASN A 160 -5.75 8.16 -10.81
N ARG A 161 -6.06 6.93 -10.39
CA ARG A 161 -5.34 6.23 -9.35
C ARG A 161 -4.65 4.97 -9.85
N ILE A 162 -3.39 4.81 -9.48
CA ILE A 162 -2.62 3.60 -9.72
C ILE A 162 -2.59 2.79 -8.43
N ILE A 163 -3.14 1.58 -8.44
CA ILE A 163 -3.03 0.65 -7.30
C ILE A 163 -2.23 -0.57 -7.75
N ILE A 164 -1.12 -0.84 -7.07
CA ILE A 164 -0.31 -2.04 -7.30
C ILE A 164 -0.38 -2.90 -6.05
N ILE A 165 -0.79 -4.16 -6.22
CA ILE A 165 -0.99 -5.10 -5.12
C ILE A 165 -0.12 -6.32 -5.34
N THR A 166 0.61 -6.76 -4.31
CA THR A 166 1.13 -8.14 -4.29
C THR A 166 0.15 -9.01 -3.51
N SER A 167 -0.08 -10.23 -3.96
CA SER A 167 -0.81 -11.21 -3.18
C SER A 167 -0.54 -12.61 -3.74
N HIS A 168 -0.54 -13.58 -2.85
CA HIS A 168 -0.54 -15.00 -3.19
C HIS A 168 -1.96 -15.61 -3.17
N ASN A 169 -2.96 -14.88 -2.71
CA ASN A 169 -4.35 -15.31 -2.69
C ASN A 169 -5.00 -15.10 -4.07
N ARG A 170 -5.53 -16.20 -4.64
CA ARG A 170 -6.14 -16.21 -5.96
C ARG A 170 -7.41 -15.35 -6.02
N GLU A 171 -8.25 -15.38 -4.99
CA GLU A 171 -9.46 -14.58 -4.95
C GLU A 171 -9.20 -13.07 -4.99
N ASP A 172 -8.12 -12.61 -4.30
CA ASP A 172 -7.75 -11.21 -4.46
C ASP A 172 -7.37 -10.89 -5.91
N ILE A 173 -6.71 -11.84 -6.65
CA ILE A 173 -6.37 -11.67 -8.06
C ILE A 173 -7.63 -11.47 -8.86
N ASP A 174 -8.56 -12.37 -8.71
CA ASP A 174 -9.77 -12.42 -9.50
C ASP A 174 -10.68 -11.21 -9.21
N MET A 175 -10.70 -10.72 -7.98
CA MET A 175 -11.56 -9.59 -7.58
C MET A 175 -10.95 -8.21 -7.80
N LEU A 176 -9.65 -8.06 -7.60
CA LEU A 176 -9.03 -6.73 -7.52
C LEU A 176 -8.20 -6.35 -8.75
N ALA A 177 -7.76 -7.29 -9.58
CA ALA A 177 -6.80 -7.01 -10.62
C ALA A 177 -7.43 -6.83 -11.99
N ASP A 178 -7.07 -5.77 -12.71
CA ASP A 178 -7.38 -5.58 -14.13
C ASP A 178 -6.25 -6.15 -15.01
N VAL A 179 -5.00 -6.12 -14.49
CA VAL A 179 -3.82 -6.68 -15.16
C VAL A 179 -2.98 -7.46 -14.17
N VAL A 180 -2.55 -8.65 -14.55
CA VAL A 180 -1.78 -9.56 -13.70
C VAL A 180 -0.36 -9.75 -14.24
N TYR A 181 0.63 -9.68 -13.33
CA TYR A 181 2.01 -10.04 -13.61
C TYR A 181 2.44 -11.15 -12.65
N SER A 182 3.11 -12.16 -13.20
CA SER A 182 3.81 -13.17 -12.41
C SER A 182 5.24 -12.72 -12.14
N MET A 183 5.71 -12.90 -10.91
CA MET A 183 7.09 -12.63 -10.54
C MET A 183 7.78 -13.92 -10.10
N SER A 184 8.84 -14.29 -10.81
CA SER A 184 9.68 -15.44 -10.49
C SER A 184 11.15 -15.04 -10.68
N ASP A 185 11.99 -15.38 -9.70
CA ASP A 185 13.44 -15.14 -9.74
C ASP A 185 13.81 -13.70 -10.13
N GLY A 186 13.09 -12.73 -9.59
CA GLY A 186 13.30 -11.30 -9.88
C GLY A 186 12.82 -10.83 -11.26
N ARG A 187 12.14 -11.67 -12.02
CA ARG A 187 11.60 -11.33 -13.35
C ARG A 187 10.09 -11.22 -13.32
N LEU A 188 9.57 -10.17 -13.98
CA LEU A 188 8.14 -9.96 -14.19
C LEU A 188 7.73 -10.42 -15.58
N THR A 189 6.65 -11.21 -15.63
CA THR A 189 6.02 -11.65 -16.88
C THR A 189 4.53 -11.34 -16.81
N LYS A 190 3.97 -10.72 -17.84
CA LYS A 190 2.53 -10.50 -17.95
C LYS A 190 1.83 -11.85 -18.14
N VAL A 191 0.78 -12.09 -17.39
CA VAL A 191 -0.05 -13.31 -17.46
C VAL A 191 -1.30 -13.04 -18.27
#